data_4fc29f217032087817a503db278f9db7
#
_entry.id   4fc29f217032087817a503db278f9db7
#
_cell.length_a   1.000
_cell.length_b   1.000
_cell.length_c   1.000
_cell.angle_alpha   90.00
_cell.angle_beta   90.00
_cell.angle_gamma   90.00
#
_symmetry.space_group_name_H-M   'P 1'
#
loop_
_entity.id
_entity.type
_entity.pdbx_description
1 polymer ?
#
loop_
_entity_poly.entity_id
_entity_poly.type
_entity_poly.pdbx_seq_one_letter_code
_entity_poly.pdbx_strand_id
1 'polypeptide(L)'
;MNIRPDISRAFSVCPHDCPSTCALEVEVIDERTIGRVHGAKDNTYTCGVVCAKVARYAERVHHPDRLKHAFRRKGDKGAGAWQQIGV
;
A
#
# COMPACT_ATOMS: atom_id res chain seq x y z
N MET A 1 20.95 0.32 -9.39
CA MET A 1 19.78 0.75 -8.60
C MET A 1 20.07 2.08 -7.94
N ASN A 2 19.24 3.06 -8.20
CA ASN A 2 19.42 4.38 -7.61
C ASN A 2 18.89 4.39 -6.18
N ILE A 3 19.79 4.49 -5.23
CA ILE A 3 19.42 4.65 -3.82
C ILE A 3 19.40 6.13 -3.54
N ARG A 4 18.24 6.67 -3.23
CA ARG A 4 18.14 8.05 -2.79
C ARG A 4 18.55 8.12 -1.33
N PRO A 5 19.56 8.93 -0.99
CA PRO A 5 20.04 8.99 0.40
C PRO A 5 19.05 9.60 1.36
N ASP A 6 18.03 10.30 0.86
CA ASP A 6 16.98 10.93 1.66
C ASP A 6 15.79 10.01 1.92
N ILE A 7 15.79 8.79 1.36
CA ILE A 7 14.72 7.82 1.55
C ILE A 7 15.09 6.88 2.69
N SER A 8 14.26 6.84 3.72
CA SER A 8 14.36 5.85 4.78
C SER A 8 13.50 4.64 4.47
N ARG A 9 13.70 3.56 5.21
CA ARG A 9 12.89 2.35 5.10
C ARG A 9 12.29 1.99 6.44
N ALA A 10 11.03 1.57 6.45
CA ALA A 10 10.34 1.11 7.63
C ALA A 10 9.96 -0.36 7.46
N PHE A 11 10.02 -1.11 8.54
CA PHE A 11 9.61 -2.52 8.52
C PHE A 11 8.10 -2.62 8.64
N SER A 12 7.53 -3.60 7.93
CA SER A 12 6.11 -3.89 7.96
C SER A 12 5.88 -5.36 7.66
N VAL A 13 4.63 -5.76 7.64
CA VAL A 13 4.25 -7.12 7.28
C VAL A 13 3.12 -7.06 6.26
N CYS A 14 3.03 -8.09 5.42
CA CYS A 14 1.97 -8.19 4.42
C CYS A 14 0.61 -8.39 5.11
N PRO A 15 -0.39 -7.55 4.77
CA PRO A 15 -1.70 -7.63 5.42
C PRO A 15 -2.66 -8.61 4.76
N HIS A 16 -2.23 -9.30 3.71
CA HIS A 16 -3.10 -10.22 3.00
C HIS A 16 -3.36 -11.51 3.76
N ASP A 17 -4.50 -12.11 3.49
CA ASP A 17 -4.87 -13.42 3.98
C ASP A 17 -4.11 -14.49 3.19
N CYS A 18 -2.84 -14.60 3.47
CA CYS A 18 -1.91 -15.47 2.76
C CYS A 18 -1.00 -16.12 3.79
N PRO A 19 -0.78 -17.46 3.70
CA PRO A 19 0.04 -18.17 4.69
C PRO A 19 1.51 -17.77 4.70
N SER A 20 1.99 -17.09 3.66
CA SER A 20 3.39 -16.65 3.59
C SER A 20 3.73 -15.54 4.58
N THR A 21 2.79 -14.69 4.92
CA THR A 21 2.98 -13.59 5.89
C THR A 21 4.30 -12.85 5.73
N CYS A 22 4.59 -12.40 4.50
CA CYS A 22 5.89 -11.84 4.15
C CYS A 22 6.25 -10.62 4.99
N ALA A 23 7.48 -10.58 5.48
CA ALA A 23 8.05 -9.40 6.11
C ALA A 23 8.48 -8.41 5.03
N LEU A 24 8.20 -7.13 5.25
CA LEU A 24 8.38 -6.09 4.25
C LEU A 24 9.30 -4.99 4.74
N GLU A 25 9.94 -4.32 3.77
CA GLU A 25 10.59 -3.03 3.96
C GLU A 25 9.95 -2.03 3.02
N VAL A 26 9.39 -0.97 3.56
CA VAL A 26 8.68 0.05 2.79
C VAL A 26 9.53 1.30 2.71
N GLU A 27 9.75 1.82 1.51
CA GLU A 27 10.42 3.10 1.31
C GLU A 27 9.52 4.22 1.82
N VAL A 28 10.04 5.02 2.74
CA VAL A 28 9.32 6.18 3.29
C VAL A 28 9.93 7.43 2.68
N ILE A 29 9.19 8.10 1.82
CA ILE A 29 9.65 9.29 1.14
C ILE A 29 9.44 10.52 2.04
N ASP A 30 8.26 10.64 2.60
CA ASP A 30 7.94 11.69 3.58
C ASP A 30 6.82 11.20 4.50
N GLU A 31 6.26 12.10 5.30
CA GLU A 31 5.25 11.76 6.30
C GLU A 31 3.96 11.16 5.71
N ARG A 32 3.71 11.37 4.43
CA ARG A 32 2.46 10.96 3.78
C ARG A 32 2.68 10.15 2.52
N THR A 33 3.92 9.89 2.15
CA THR A 33 4.24 9.27 0.88
C THR A 33 5.14 8.07 1.08
N ILE A 34 4.71 6.92 0.61
CA ILE A 34 5.56 5.74 0.54
C ILE A 34 6.04 5.53 -0.89
N GLY A 35 7.21 4.96 -1.01
CA GLY A 35 7.74 4.54 -2.29
C GLY A 35 7.50 3.05 -2.50
N ARG A 36 8.52 2.37 -2.98
CA ARG A 36 8.41 0.96 -3.30
C ARG A 36 8.32 0.09 -2.05
N VAL A 37 7.60 -1.02 -2.17
CA VAL A 37 7.53 -2.05 -1.13
C VAL A 37 8.46 -3.18 -1.52
N HIS A 38 9.39 -3.52 -0.63
CA HIS A 38 10.36 -4.60 -0.83
C HIS A 38 10.12 -5.71 0.17
N GLY A 39 10.61 -6.91 -0.13
CA GLY A 39 10.71 -7.95 0.87
C GLY A 39 11.86 -7.66 1.83
N ALA A 40 11.68 -7.97 3.10
CA ALA A 40 12.73 -7.78 4.10
C ALA A 40 13.78 -8.88 3.97
N LYS A 41 14.95 -8.56 3.45
CA LYS A 41 16.01 -9.53 3.16
C LYS A 41 16.56 -10.22 4.41
N ASP A 42 16.54 -9.53 5.53
CA ASP A 42 17.08 -10.06 6.77
C ASP A 42 16.12 -10.98 7.51
N ASN A 43 14.88 -11.11 7.03
CA ASN A 43 13.94 -12.06 7.59
C ASN A 43 14.34 -13.47 7.21
N THR A 44 14.50 -14.34 8.20
CA THR A 44 14.99 -15.71 7.96
C THR A 44 13.93 -16.63 7.37
N TYR A 45 12.67 -16.24 7.43
CA TYR A 45 11.57 -17.04 6.88
C TYR A 45 11.29 -16.69 5.42
N THR A 46 11.05 -15.42 5.13
CA THR A 46 10.66 -14.98 3.79
C THR A 46 11.84 -14.51 2.93
N CYS A 47 12.98 -14.21 3.53
CA CYS A 47 14.25 -13.96 2.85
C CYS A 47 14.19 -12.92 1.73
N GLY A 48 13.38 -11.90 1.90
CA GLY A 48 13.27 -10.83 0.92
C GLY A 48 12.27 -11.08 -0.21
N VAL A 49 11.53 -12.18 -0.13
CA VAL A 49 10.51 -12.48 -1.14
C VAL A 49 9.29 -11.58 -0.92
N VAL A 50 8.79 -11.03 -2.01
CA VAL A 50 7.54 -10.28 -2.04
C VAL A 50 6.85 -10.56 -3.38
N CYS A 51 5.54 -10.75 -3.37
CA CYS A 51 4.81 -11.00 -4.60
C CYS A 51 4.60 -9.70 -5.40
N ALA A 52 4.35 -9.85 -6.70
CA ALA A 52 4.18 -8.70 -7.59
C ALA A 52 3.05 -7.76 -7.14
N LYS A 53 2.00 -8.31 -6.57
CA LYS A 53 0.86 -7.55 -6.09
C LYS A 53 1.26 -6.58 -4.96
N VAL A 54 1.96 -7.09 -3.96
CA VAL A 54 2.36 -6.29 -2.80
C VAL A 54 3.50 -5.34 -3.13
N ALA A 55 4.41 -5.74 -4.00
CA ALA A 55 5.52 -4.89 -4.43
C ALA A 55 5.02 -3.55 -5.03
N ARG A 56 3.80 -3.54 -5.55
CA ARG A 56 3.21 -2.36 -6.20
C ARG A 56 2.16 -1.66 -5.35
N TYR A 57 2.15 -1.91 -4.05
CA TYR A 57 1.14 -1.30 -3.16
C TYR A 57 1.17 0.22 -3.13
N ALA A 58 2.33 0.84 -3.35
CA ALA A 58 2.41 2.29 -3.39
C ALA A 58 1.52 2.88 -4.50
N GLU A 59 1.41 2.18 -5.62
CA GLU A 59 0.53 2.61 -6.72
C GLU A 59 -0.93 2.65 -6.29
N ARG A 60 -1.35 1.69 -5.49
CA ARG A 60 -2.71 1.65 -4.94
C ARG A 60 -2.91 2.72 -3.87
N VAL A 61 -1.96 2.87 -2.98
CA VAL A 61 -2.04 3.84 -1.87
C VAL A 61 -2.13 5.26 -2.40
N HIS A 62 -1.37 5.57 -3.45
CA HIS A 62 -1.29 6.92 -4.01
C HIS A 62 -2.05 7.08 -5.33
N HIS A 63 -2.89 6.11 -5.68
CA HIS A 63 -3.68 6.20 -6.90
C HIS A 63 -4.66 7.38 -6.83
N PRO A 64 -4.75 8.19 -7.91
CA PRO A 64 -5.63 9.36 -7.89
C PRO A 64 -7.11 9.03 -7.70
N ASP A 65 -7.54 7.83 -8.10
CA ASP A 65 -8.93 7.39 -7.95
C ASP A 65 -9.22 6.71 -6.61
N ARG A 66 -8.22 6.62 -5.74
CA ARG A 66 -8.43 5.99 -4.45
C ARG A 66 -9.42 6.79 -3.62
N LEU A 67 -10.39 6.10 -3.04
CA LEU A 67 -11.39 6.71 -2.15
C LEU A 67 -10.70 7.12 -0.84
N LYS A 68 -10.81 8.41 -0.51
CA LYS A 68 -10.20 8.97 0.70
C LYS A 68 -11.24 9.42 1.73
N HIS A 69 -12.51 9.32 1.38
CA HIS A 69 -13.62 9.76 2.21
C HIS A 69 -14.74 8.75 2.15
N ALA A 70 -15.65 8.82 3.10
CA ALA A 70 -16.84 8.00 3.06
C ALA A 70 -17.82 8.57 2.03
N PHE A 71 -18.53 7.67 1.34
CA PHE A 71 -19.52 8.04 0.34
C PHE A 71 -20.84 7.31 0.64
N ARG A 72 -21.92 7.99 0.36
CA ARG A 72 -23.25 7.41 0.44
C ARG A 72 -23.87 7.36 -0.94
N ARG A 73 -24.59 6.26 -1.22
CA ARG A 73 -25.30 6.13 -2.50
C ARG A 73 -26.34 7.23 -2.63
N LYS A 74 -26.37 7.86 -3.81
CA LYS A 74 -27.37 8.84 -4.16
C LYS A 74 -28.21 8.27 -5.30
N GLY A 75 -29.53 8.10 -5.03
CA GLY A 75 -30.42 7.49 -6.01
C GLY A 75 -30.47 5.98 -5.92
N ASP A 76 -30.84 5.35 -7.02
CA ASP A 76 -31.11 3.92 -7.06
C ASP A 76 -29.82 3.10 -7.10
N LYS A 77 -29.94 1.88 -6.58
CA LYS A 77 -28.84 0.91 -6.65
C LYS A 77 -28.47 0.64 -8.11
N GLY A 78 -27.19 0.75 -8.42
CA GLY A 78 -26.70 0.55 -9.78
C GLY A 78 -26.61 1.81 -10.62
N ALA A 79 -27.13 2.93 -10.14
CA ALA A 79 -27.06 4.20 -10.86
C ALA A 79 -25.63 4.78 -10.91
N GLY A 80 -24.74 4.35 -10.01
CA GLY A 80 -23.37 4.81 -9.99
C GLY A 80 -23.19 6.24 -9.47
N ALA A 81 -24.21 6.77 -8.80
CA ALA A 81 -24.16 8.10 -8.23
C ALA A 81 -23.84 8.05 -6.74
N TRP A 82 -22.86 8.84 -6.30
CA TRP A 82 -22.36 8.84 -4.94
C TRP A 82 -22.23 10.26 -4.41
N GLN A 83 -22.43 10.41 -3.12
CA GLN A 83 -22.28 11.68 -2.43
C GLN A 83 -21.23 11.52 -1.32
N GLN A 84 -20.21 12.36 -1.34
CA GLN A 84 -19.23 12.39 -0.26
C GLN A 84 -19.91 12.86 1.03
N ILE A 85 -19.64 12.16 2.12
CA ILE A 85 -20.17 12.51 3.43
C ILE A 85 -19.03 12.69 4.43
N GLY A 86 -19.29 13.49 5.47
CA GLY A 86 -18.37 13.59 6.59
C GLY A 86 -18.45 12.35 7.49
N VAL A 87 -17.42 12.14 8.25
CA VAL A 87 -17.35 11.04 9.20
C VAL A 87 -17.55 11.57 10.61
#